data_b89bf0c0456a74ced5fa3d0e09ebc1de
#
_entry.id   b89bf0c0456a74ced5fa3d0e09ebc1de
#
_cell.length_a   1.000
_cell.length_b   1.000
_cell.length_c   1.000
_cell.angle_alpha   90.00
_cell.angle_beta   90.00
_cell.angle_gamma   90.00
#
_symmetry.space_group_name_H-M   'P 1'
#
loop_
_entity.id
_entity.type
_entity.pdbx_description
1 polymer ?
#
loop_
_entity_poly.entity_id
_entity_poly.type
_entity_poly.pdbx_seq_one_letter_code
_entity_poly.pdbx_strand_id
1 'polypeptide(L)'
;GRGEPEPDREKGSIYSGYSRSCPGNQQRKIAIREVKMGIFRIIRGDITQCKVDAIVNAANPSLLGGGGVDGAIHSAAGPGLLAACRKLGGCTPGEAKITEGFHLPARYVIHTPGPVYQGGTKGEEKILASCYQNSLKIAASYGLKTVAFPSISTGIYGYPVEKASRTAVREILTFLRTQSMIKEVTMICFDAGTQKAYEEAWREINEVDFTIQKAEESDLADIRKLMKKTVVHMENSDWFYDGGKDFLVTCLKEDETTGFAVIARVKGGTKKGSLAGCFLVEIPGDVEYNLGKDLGFSKEQLLVSAHMDTAVVDPLYRGHHLQDRMMEACEKEMKKRGIHYLLVTVHPDNPYSLSNVRKRGYQIRKTKEKYGGSLRHILCKEV
;
A
#
# COMPACT_ATOMS: atom_id res chain seq x y z
N GLY A 1 35.11 -40.08 -6.13
CA GLY A 1 34.12 -39.10 -6.12
C GLY A 1 33.96 -38.46 -4.76
N ARG A 2 34.21 -37.20 -4.61
CA ARG A 2 33.86 -36.42 -3.42
C ARG A 2 32.89 -35.37 -3.87
N GLY A 3 31.61 -35.41 -3.36
CA GLY A 3 30.62 -34.41 -3.57
C GLY A 3 30.94 -33.14 -2.77
N GLU A 4 30.86 -32.00 -3.42
CA GLU A 4 30.85 -30.70 -2.78
C GLU A 4 29.44 -30.36 -2.30
N PRO A 5 29.29 -29.68 -1.15
CA PRO A 5 27.96 -29.27 -0.67
C PRO A 5 27.49 -27.97 -1.34
N GLU A 6 26.20 -27.90 -1.66
CA GLU A 6 25.53 -26.69 -2.10
C GLU A 6 25.56 -25.58 -1.03
N PRO A 7 25.68 -24.30 -1.42
CA PRO A 7 25.67 -23.22 -0.47
C PRO A 7 24.26 -22.82 -0.05
N ASP A 8 24.08 -22.70 1.25
CA ASP A 8 22.93 -22.15 1.97
C ASP A 8 22.49 -20.79 1.40
N ARG A 9 21.24 -20.70 0.94
CA ARG A 9 20.54 -19.45 0.68
C ARG A 9 19.86 -19.00 1.95
N GLU A 10 20.51 -18.15 2.70
CA GLU A 10 19.82 -17.19 3.57
C GLU A 10 20.82 -16.28 4.27
N LYS A 11 20.85 -15.00 3.84
CA LYS A 11 21.05 -13.82 4.71
C LYS A 11 21.12 -12.59 3.81
N GLY A 12 20.16 -11.66 3.98
CA GLY A 12 20.13 -10.39 3.29
C GLY A 12 21.43 -9.62 3.51
N SER A 13 22.21 -9.50 2.44
CA SER A 13 23.50 -8.83 2.41
C SER A 13 23.29 -7.31 2.48
N ILE A 14 23.88 -6.68 3.49
CA ILE A 14 24.03 -5.22 3.55
C ILE A 14 25.21 -4.88 2.64
N TYR A 15 24.93 -4.50 1.40
CA TYR A 15 25.95 -3.95 0.50
C TYR A 15 26.14 -2.46 0.76
N SER A 16 27.33 -2.07 1.23
CA SER A 16 27.82 -0.69 1.21
C SER A 16 28.31 -0.36 -0.20
N GLY A 17 27.39 0.12 -1.05
CA GLY A 17 27.70 0.57 -2.40
C GLY A 17 27.81 2.09 -2.47
N TYR A 18 28.95 2.61 -2.98
CA TYR A 18 29.14 4.02 -3.26
C TYR A 18 28.33 4.42 -4.49
N SER A 19 27.34 5.30 -4.32
CA SER A 19 26.64 5.94 -5.43
C SER A 19 27.34 7.24 -5.81
N ARG A 20 27.73 7.40 -7.11
CA ARG A 20 28.44 8.55 -7.68
C ARG A 20 27.51 9.75 -8.03
N SER A 21 26.37 9.96 -7.37
CA SER A 21 25.38 10.94 -7.83
C SER A 21 25.09 12.12 -6.92
N CYS A 22 25.83 12.34 -5.83
CA CYS A 22 25.70 13.55 -5.02
C CYS A 22 27.08 14.08 -4.60
N PRO A 23 27.51 15.29 -5.00
CA PRO A 23 28.75 15.88 -4.54
C PRO A 23 28.57 16.50 -3.16
N GLY A 24 29.36 16.07 -2.21
CA GLY A 24 29.38 16.61 -0.86
C GLY A 24 30.13 15.68 0.09
N ASN A 25 31.42 16.01 0.32
CA ASN A 25 32.40 15.22 1.01
C ASN A 25 32.18 15.19 2.53
N GLN A 26 31.31 14.29 2.99
CA GLN A 26 31.32 13.69 4.34
C GLN A 26 30.76 12.29 4.18
N GLN A 27 31.41 11.29 4.80
CA GLN A 27 31.00 9.88 4.78
C GLN A 27 29.56 9.75 5.32
N ARG A 28 28.58 9.85 4.41
CA ARG A 28 27.16 9.72 4.74
C ARG A 28 26.80 8.24 4.71
N LYS A 29 26.34 7.69 5.81
CA LYS A 29 25.74 6.36 5.84
C LYS A 29 24.46 6.40 5.00
N ILE A 30 24.52 5.86 3.78
CA ILE A 30 23.36 5.69 2.90
C ILE A 30 22.71 4.37 3.30
N ALA A 31 21.52 4.44 3.84
CA ALA A 31 20.71 3.24 4.05
C ALA A 31 20.04 2.86 2.71
N ILE A 32 20.63 1.93 1.96
CA ILE A 32 20.03 1.35 0.76
C ILE A 32 19.11 0.22 1.20
N ARG A 33 17.86 0.26 0.71
CA ARG A 33 16.83 -0.68 1.12
C ARG A 33 16.13 -1.20 -0.12
N GLU A 34 16.50 -2.40 -0.53
CA GLU A 34 15.86 -3.07 -1.67
C GLU A 34 14.48 -3.58 -1.28
N VAL A 35 13.49 -3.29 -2.11
CA VAL A 35 12.18 -3.90 -2.08
C VAL A 35 12.01 -4.72 -3.37
N LYS A 36 11.18 -5.76 -3.35
CA LYS A 36 11.09 -6.78 -4.42
C LYS A 36 10.99 -6.23 -5.85
N MET A 37 10.57 -4.97 -6.04
CA MET A 37 10.34 -4.34 -7.34
C MET A 37 11.11 -3.03 -7.56
N GLY A 38 11.67 -2.40 -6.52
CA GLY A 38 12.39 -1.13 -6.62
C GLY A 38 13.24 -0.84 -5.39
N ILE A 39 13.95 0.28 -5.38
CA ILE A 39 14.84 0.70 -4.30
C ILE A 39 14.22 1.89 -3.56
N PHE A 40 14.20 1.85 -2.24
CA PHE A 40 13.87 2.99 -1.40
C PHE A 40 15.09 3.43 -0.60
N ARG A 41 15.43 4.72 -0.71
CA ARG A 41 16.55 5.33 0.02
C ARG A 41 16.09 6.41 0.97
N ILE A 42 16.75 6.52 2.11
CA ILE A 42 16.58 7.62 3.06
C ILE A 42 17.93 8.29 3.24
N ILE A 43 18.03 9.55 2.82
CA ILE A 43 19.30 10.29 2.77
C ILE A 43 19.10 11.67 3.39
N ARG A 44 20.08 12.14 4.18
CA ARG A 44 20.12 13.53 4.60
C ARG A 44 20.80 14.37 3.54
N GLY A 45 20.16 15.43 3.07
CA GLY A 45 20.74 16.28 2.03
C GLY A 45 19.85 17.43 1.59
N ASP A 46 20.25 18.02 0.48
CA ASP A 46 19.54 19.08 -0.22
C ASP A 46 18.90 18.50 -1.49
N ILE A 47 17.57 18.57 -1.60
CA ILE A 47 16.82 18.01 -2.73
C ILE A 47 17.13 18.76 -4.03
N THR A 48 17.52 20.03 -3.96
CA THR A 48 17.86 20.85 -5.15
C THR A 48 19.12 20.37 -5.87
N GLN A 49 19.95 19.54 -5.19
CA GLN A 49 21.17 18.98 -5.73
C GLN A 49 21.00 17.55 -6.26
N CYS A 50 19.79 17.00 -6.22
CA CYS A 50 19.56 15.63 -6.61
C CYS A 50 19.55 15.44 -8.14
N LYS A 51 20.40 14.51 -8.61
CA LYS A 51 20.44 14.08 -10.02
C LYS A 51 19.51 12.89 -10.22
N VAL A 52 18.23 13.18 -10.36
CA VAL A 52 17.14 12.20 -10.54
C VAL A 52 16.25 12.63 -11.70
N ASP A 53 15.35 11.78 -12.17
CA ASP A 53 14.42 12.17 -13.22
C ASP A 53 13.46 13.27 -12.74
N ALA A 54 12.94 13.15 -11.51
CA ALA A 54 12.10 14.19 -10.91
C ALA A 54 12.39 14.38 -9.42
N ILE A 55 12.35 15.63 -8.97
CA ILE A 55 12.20 15.98 -7.56
C ILE A 55 10.75 16.36 -7.28
N VAL A 56 10.27 16.10 -6.06
CA VAL A 56 8.95 16.56 -5.62
C VAL A 56 9.10 17.84 -4.82
N ASN A 57 8.26 18.80 -5.12
CA ASN A 57 8.16 20.08 -4.40
C ASN A 57 6.94 20.02 -3.47
N ALA A 58 7.18 20.14 -2.16
CA ALA A 58 6.13 20.38 -1.18
C ALA A 58 5.64 21.83 -1.30
N ALA A 59 4.82 22.09 -2.30
CA ALA A 59 4.35 23.40 -2.72
C ALA A 59 3.18 23.90 -1.86
N ASN A 60 2.86 25.17 -1.98
CA ASN A 60 1.56 25.71 -1.57
C ASN A 60 0.53 25.57 -2.71
N PRO A 61 -0.79 25.73 -2.43
CA PRO A 61 -1.83 25.57 -3.46
C PRO A 61 -1.73 26.53 -4.65
N SER A 62 -1.10 27.70 -4.50
CA SER A 62 -0.92 28.63 -5.61
C SER A 62 0.18 28.21 -6.60
N LEU A 63 1.13 27.39 -6.17
CA LEU A 63 2.35 26.97 -6.89
C LEU A 63 3.30 28.15 -7.22
N LEU A 64 3.13 29.30 -6.60
CA LEU A 64 3.87 30.52 -6.94
C LEU A 64 5.12 30.74 -6.08
N GLY A 65 5.62 29.68 -5.48
CA GLY A 65 6.74 29.74 -4.55
C GLY A 65 6.31 30.10 -3.13
N GLY A 66 7.20 29.88 -2.17
CA GLY A 66 6.96 30.12 -0.75
C GLY A 66 8.23 29.99 0.06
N GLY A 67 8.11 29.58 1.32
CA GLY A 67 9.24 29.32 2.22
C GLY A 67 9.68 27.86 2.20
N GLY A 68 10.74 27.56 2.94
CA GLY A 68 11.26 26.21 3.10
C GLY A 68 11.73 25.58 1.78
N VAL A 69 11.39 24.29 1.59
CA VAL A 69 11.81 23.54 0.39
C VAL A 69 11.24 24.13 -0.92
N ASP A 70 10.03 24.69 -0.88
CA ASP A 70 9.38 25.33 -2.04
C ASP A 70 10.21 26.53 -2.52
N GLY A 71 10.58 27.43 -1.60
CA GLY A 71 11.45 28.57 -1.90
C GLY A 71 12.84 28.15 -2.39
N ALA A 72 13.44 27.13 -1.79
CA ALA A 72 14.74 26.62 -2.20
C ALA A 72 14.71 26.05 -3.63
N ILE A 73 13.68 25.29 -3.97
CA ILE A 73 13.49 24.71 -5.33
C ILE A 73 13.26 25.83 -6.36
N HIS A 74 12.39 26.81 -6.07
CA HIS A 74 12.16 27.95 -6.97
C HIS A 74 13.41 28.78 -7.20
N SER A 75 14.19 29.02 -6.13
CA SER A 75 15.47 29.76 -6.23
C SER A 75 16.48 29.01 -7.07
N ALA A 76 16.66 27.71 -6.86
CA ALA A 76 17.62 26.89 -7.59
C ALA A 76 17.22 26.67 -9.06
N ALA A 77 15.93 26.54 -9.35
CA ALA A 77 15.40 26.36 -10.71
C ALA A 77 15.46 27.66 -11.55
N GLY A 78 15.47 28.79 -10.90
CA GLY A 78 15.43 30.11 -11.58
C GLY A 78 14.01 30.52 -12.02
N PRO A 79 13.89 31.68 -12.71
CA PRO A 79 12.58 32.30 -13.00
C PRO A 79 11.69 31.49 -13.93
N GLY A 80 12.25 30.57 -14.71
CA GLY A 80 11.53 29.71 -15.64
C GLY A 80 10.49 28.83 -14.90
N LEU A 81 10.85 28.33 -13.73
CA LEU A 81 9.94 27.48 -12.93
C LEU A 81 8.69 28.25 -12.51
N LEU A 82 8.85 29.47 -12.00
CA LEU A 82 7.72 30.32 -11.62
C LEU A 82 6.81 30.65 -12.82
N ALA A 83 7.40 30.92 -13.99
CA ALA A 83 6.63 31.17 -15.22
C ALA A 83 5.83 29.94 -15.67
N ALA A 84 6.39 28.71 -15.52
CA ALA A 84 5.69 27.47 -15.80
C ALA A 84 4.57 27.19 -14.78
N CYS A 85 4.82 27.40 -13.49
CA CYS A 85 3.85 27.22 -12.41
C CYS A 85 2.62 28.14 -12.56
N ARG A 86 2.82 29.39 -13.00
CA ARG A 86 1.71 30.33 -13.30
C ARG A 86 0.73 29.75 -14.32
N LYS A 87 1.23 29.05 -15.35
CA LYS A 87 0.39 28.42 -16.39
C LYS A 87 -0.42 27.24 -15.86
N LEU A 88 0.02 26.62 -14.77
CA LEU A 88 -0.72 25.49 -14.15
C LEU A 88 -1.97 25.94 -13.40
N GLY A 89 -2.07 27.22 -13.01
CA GLY A 89 -3.27 27.78 -12.36
C GLY A 89 -3.54 27.24 -10.94
N GLY A 90 -2.48 26.85 -10.19
CA GLY A 90 -2.60 26.28 -8.86
C GLY A 90 -2.75 24.76 -8.85
N CYS A 91 -2.88 24.18 -7.64
CA CYS A 91 -3.03 22.74 -7.40
C CYS A 91 -3.75 22.52 -6.08
N THR A 92 -4.73 21.62 -6.04
CA THR A 92 -5.48 21.29 -4.83
C THR A 92 -4.64 20.44 -3.86
N PRO A 93 -4.75 20.62 -2.53
CA PRO A 93 -4.06 19.75 -1.58
C PRO A 93 -4.32 18.26 -1.84
N GLY A 94 -3.25 17.47 -1.94
CA GLY A 94 -3.31 16.04 -2.29
C GLY A 94 -3.18 15.74 -3.77
N GLU A 95 -3.43 16.70 -4.67
CA GLU A 95 -3.15 16.56 -6.11
C GLU A 95 -1.65 16.78 -6.41
N ALA A 96 -1.27 16.51 -7.66
CA ALA A 96 0.08 16.77 -8.13
C ALA A 96 0.06 17.29 -9.57
N LYS A 97 1.02 18.18 -9.91
CA LYS A 97 1.26 18.70 -11.25
C LYS A 97 2.76 18.67 -11.56
N ILE A 98 3.15 18.60 -12.82
CA ILE A 98 4.54 18.47 -13.25
C ILE A 98 4.98 19.64 -14.15
N THR A 99 6.22 20.06 -13.97
CA THR A 99 6.93 21.02 -14.85
C THR A 99 8.32 20.48 -15.18
N GLU A 100 9.01 21.12 -16.12
CA GLU A 100 10.45 20.93 -16.30
C GLU A 100 11.24 21.44 -15.09
N GLY A 101 12.47 20.93 -14.91
CA GLY A 101 13.36 21.28 -13.79
C GLY A 101 14.17 22.55 -14.00
N PHE A 102 14.22 23.11 -15.22
CA PHE A 102 15.01 24.30 -15.59
C PHE A 102 16.48 24.20 -15.20
N HIS A 103 16.98 25.04 -14.27
CA HIS A 103 18.39 25.04 -13.85
C HIS A 103 18.69 23.94 -12.81
N LEU A 104 17.70 23.16 -12.36
CA LEU A 104 17.92 22.05 -11.44
C LEU A 104 18.64 20.88 -12.13
N PRO A 105 19.41 20.07 -11.39
CA PRO A 105 19.96 18.81 -11.90
C PRO A 105 18.88 17.78 -12.27
N ALA A 106 17.70 17.84 -11.63
CA ALA A 106 16.54 17.02 -11.94
C ALA A 106 15.84 17.52 -13.21
N ARG A 107 15.40 16.59 -14.08
CA ARG A 107 14.72 16.93 -15.33
C ARG A 107 13.35 17.56 -15.12
N TYR A 108 12.65 17.12 -14.07
CA TYR A 108 11.28 17.54 -13.77
C TYR A 108 11.13 17.94 -12.31
N VAL A 109 10.14 18.80 -12.05
CA VAL A 109 9.62 19.08 -10.70
C VAL A 109 8.15 18.67 -10.65
N ILE A 110 7.81 17.83 -9.69
CA ILE A 110 6.42 17.46 -9.39
C ILE A 110 5.97 18.27 -8.20
N HIS A 111 5.01 19.16 -8.40
CA HIS A 111 4.46 20.04 -7.37
C HIS A 111 3.24 19.41 -6.73
N THR A 112 3.23 19.27 -5.41
CA THR A 112 2.09 18.75 -4.65
C THR A 112 1.89 19.56 -3.37
N PRO A 113 0.74 20.20 -3.19
CA PRO A 113 0.40 20.86 -1.92
C PRO A 113 0.00 19.82 -0.88
N GLY A 114 0.73 19.78 0.23
CA GLY A 114 0.37 18.95 1.36
C GLY A 114 -0.70 19.62 2.24
N PRO A 115 -1.27 18.87 3.21
CA PRO A 115 -2.21 19.42 4.17
C PRO A 115 -1.51 20.26 5.24
N VAL A 116 -2.19 21.34 5.68
CA VAL A 116 -1.88 22.00 6.95
C VAL A 116 -2.40 21.13 8.08
N TYR A 117 -1.55 20.81 9.06
CA TYR A 117 -1.94 19.93 10.16
C TYR A 117 -2.82 20.66 11.18
N GLN A 118 -3.99 20.10 11.46
CA GLN A 118 -4.98 20.65 12.39
C GLN A 118 -5.41 19.59 13.43
N GLY A 119 -4.45 18.78 13.90
CA GLY A 119 -4.71 17.76 14.93
C GLY A 119 -4.97 16.35 14.39
N GLY A 120 -5.05 16.16 13.07
CA GLY A 120 -5.23 14.83 12.44
C GLY A 120 -6.67 14.33 12.35
N THR A 121 -7.65 15.22 12.56
CA THR A 121 -9.08 14.87 12.58
C THR A 121 -9.85 15.31 11.33
N LYS A 122 -9.19 16.06 10.45
CA LYS A 122 -9.80 16.64 9.22
C LYS A 122 -9.36 15.94 7.92
N GLY A 123 -8.95 14.68 8.02
CA GLY A 123 -8.54 13.89 6.85
C GLY A 123 -7.13 14.20 6.35
N GLU A 124 -6.29 14.87 7.14
CA GLU A 124 -4.95 15.29 6.76
C GLU A 124 -4.07 14.10 6.35
N GLU A 125 -4.22 12.95 7.03
CA GLU A 125 -3.47 11.73 6.65
C GLU A 125 -3.83 11.27 5.23
N LYS A 126 -5.11 11.32 4.85
CA LYS A 126 -5.57 10.94 3.52
C LYS A 126 -5.02 11.90 2.46
N ILE A 127 -5.04 13.21 2.73
CA ILE A 127 -4.50 14.22 1.81
C ILE A 127 -2.99 14.04 1.66
N LEU A 128 -2.26 13.80 2.75
CA LEU A 128 -0.82 13.55 2.72
C LEU A 128 -0.48 12.27 1.93
N ALA A 129 -1.23 11.19 2.15
CA ALA A 129 -1.08 9.96 1.37
C ALA A 129 -1.29 10.21 -0.14
N SER A 130 -2.32 10.98 -0.50
CA SER A 130 -2.60 11.35 -1.89
C SER A 130 -1.45 12.13 -2.54
N CYS A 131 -0.73 12.99 -1.79
CA CYS A 131 0.44 13.69 -2.30
C CYS A 131 1.51 12.72 -2.82
N TYR A 132 1.86 11.69 -2.04
CA TYR A 132 2.84 10.68 -2.44
C TYR A 132 2.32 9.82 -3.60
N GLN A 133 1.08 9.34 -3.52
CA GLN A 133 0.46 8.51 -4.55
C GLN A 133 0.38 9.23 -5.89
N ASN A 134 -0.16 10.46 -5.91
CA ASN A 134 -0.34 11.21 -7.15
C ASN A 134 0.98 11.67 -7.75
N SER A 135 1.97 12.03 -6.93
CA SER A 135 3.33 12.33 -7.41
C SER A 135 3.97 11.11 -8.08
N LEU A 136 3.85 9.91 -7.51
CA LEU A 136 4.37 8.68 -8.09
C LEU A 136 3.58 8.24 -9.33
N LYS A 137 2.26 8.42 -9.35
CA LYS A 137 1.41 8.15 -10.53
C LYS A 137 1.83 9.05 -11.72
N ILE A 138 2.03 10.36 -11.49
CA ILE A 138 2.51 11.28 -12.52
C ILE A 138 3.91 10.88 -12.99
N ALA A 139 4.84 10.62 -12.09
CA ALA A 139 6.18 10.18 -12.46
C ALA A 139 6.14 8.92 -13.34
N ALA A 140 5.32 7.94 -12.98
CA ALA A 140 5.14 6.71 -13.76
C ALA A 140 4.53 6.97 -15.15
N SER A 141 3.52 7.85 -15.26
CA SER A 141 2.90 8.21 -16.55
C SER A 141 3.85 8.92 -17.50
N TYR A 142 4.85 9.64 -16.97
CA TYR A 142 5.94 10.25 -17.73
C TYR A 142 7.12 9.30 -18.02
N GLY A 143 7.01 8.01 -17.62
CA GLY A 143 8.05 7.01 -17.84
C GLY A 143 9.31 7.21 -17.01
N LEU A 144 9.24 8.03 -15.94
CA LEU A 144 10.39 8.34 -15.08
C LEU A 144 10.80 7.10 -14.26
N LYS A 145 12.07 7.02 -13.90
CA LYS A 145 12.64 5.87 -13.19
C LYS A 145 13.05 6.22 -11.76
N THR A 146 13.43 7.46 -11.52
CA THR A 146 14.00 7.93 -10.25
C THR A 146 13.29 9.18 -9.76
N VAL A 147 12.83 9.16 -8.50
CA VAL A 147 12.09 10.26 -7.89
C VAL A 147 12.64 10.57 -6.51
N ALA A 148 12.88 11.84 -6.20
CA ALA A 148 13.25 12.28 -4.87
C ALA A 148 12.14 13.09 -4.21
N PHE A 149 11.83 12.80 -2.94
CA PHE A 149 10.83 13.47 -2.14
C PHE A 149 11.43 14.23 -0.97
N PRO A 150 10.91 15.41 -0.63
CA PRO A 150 11.12 16.03 0.67
C PRO A 150 10.13 15.44 1.69
N SER A 151 10.29 15.78 2.97
CA SER A 151 9.26 15.51 3.99
C SER A 151 8.09 16.49 3.84
N ILE A 152 7.00 16.02 3.20
CA ILE A 152 5.85 16.88 2.87
C ILE A 152 5.10 17.29 4.14
N SER A 153 4.70 18.57 4.25
CA SER A 153 3.94 19.19 5.33
C SER A 153 4.63 19.27 6.70
N THR A 154 5.85 18.76 6.89
CA THR A 154 6.50 18.70 8.21
C THR A 154 7.22 19.99 8.62
N GLY A 155 7.34 20.96 7.72
CA GLY A 155 7.86 22.30 8.00
C GLY A 155 6.76 23.27 8.46
N ILE A 156 6.53 24.33 7.68
CA ILE A 156 5.57 25.41 8.01
C ILE A 156 4.14 24.88 8.27
N TYR A 157 3.74 23.78 7.62
CA TYR A 157 2.40 23.18 7.78
C TYR A 157 2.25 22.34 9.06
N GLY A 158 3.32 22.18 9.86
CA GLY A 158 3.29 21.64 11.21
C GLY A 158 2.86 20.20 11.37
N TYR A 159 2.90 19.40 10.31
CA TYR A 159 2.57 17.97 10.42
C TYR A 159 3.66 17.25 11.25
N PRO A 160 3.31 16.50 12.32
CA PRO A 160 4.28 15.78 13.14
C PRO A 160 5.09 14.79 12.29
N VAL A 161 6.41 14.89 12.33
CA VAL A 161 7.32 14.15 11.44
C VAL A 161 7.18 12.62 11.60
N GLU A 162 6.92 12.14 12.81
CA GLU A 162 6.71 10.72 13.10
C GLU A 162 5.44 10.16 12.44
N LYS A 163 4.39 10.99 12.34
CA LYS A 163 3.16 10.61 11.65
C LYS A 163 3.32 10.72 10.13
N ALA A 164 3.94 11.80 9.67
CA ALA A 164 4.18 12.05 8.26
C ALA A 164 5.09 10.98 7.64
N SER A 165 6.17 10.59 8.34
CA SER A 165 7.10 9.55 7.88
C SER A 165 6.41 8.19 7.70
N ARG A 166 5.53 7.79 8.62
CA ARG A 166 4.74 6.55 8.48
C ARG A 166 3.86 6.56 7.24
N THR A 167 3.15 7.67 7.00
CA THR A 167 2.32 7.83 5.81
C THR A 167 3.16 7.78 4.54
N ALA A 168 4.24 8.55 4.47
CA ALA A 168 5.14 8.59 3.32
C ALA A 168 5.75 7.22 3.00
N VAL A 169 6.35 6.58 3.99
CA VAL A 169 7.01 5.27 3.82
C VAL A 169 6.00 4.20 3.39
N ARG A 170 4.81 4.18 3.99
CA ARG A 170 3.73 3.28 3.59
C ARG A 170 3.36 3.43 2.12
N GLU A 171 3.09 4.66 1.67
CA GLU A 171 2.65 4.91 0.30
C GLU A 171 3.76 4.61 -0.72
N ILE A 172 4.99 5.02 -0.43
CA ILE A 172 6.15 4.75 -1.30
C ILE A 172 6.41 3.25 -1.42
N LEU A 173 6.46 2.52 -0.30
CA LEU A 173 6.70 1.08 -0.32
C LEU A 173 5.55 0.31 -1.00
N THR A 174 4.30 0.71 -0.77
CA THR A 174 3.15 0.11 -1.45
C THR A 174 3.27 0.30 -2.96
N PHE A 175 3.61 1.51 -3.41
CA PHE A 175 3.79 1.79 -4.83
C PHE A 175 4.94 0.98 -5.44
N LEU A 176 6.12 0.97 -4.83
CA LEU A 176 7.29 0.23 -5.31
C LEU A 176 7.08 -1.29 -5.37
N ARG A 177 6.21 -1.84 -4.51
CA ARG A 177 5.86 -3.26 -4.49
C ARG A 177 4.83 -3.65 -5.55
N THR A 178 4.00 -2.71 -5.98
CA THR A 178 2.90 -2.96 -6.93
C THR A 178 3.20 -2.50 -8.35
N GLN A 179 4.15 -1.58 -8.53
CA GLN A 179 4.50 -0.96 -9.81
C GLN A 179 5.98 -1.19 -10.16
N SER A 180 6.26 -1.49 -11.42
CA SER A 180 7.63 -1.76 -11.92
C SER A 180 8.27 -0.58 -12.65
N MET A 181 7.52 0.50 -12.92
CA MET A 181 7.99 1.63 -13.71
C MET A 181 9.06 2.43 -12.97
N ILE A 182 8.77 2.86 -11.74
CA ILE A 182 9.73 3.58 -10.90
C ILE A 182 10.72 2.56 -10.31
N LYS A 183 12.02 2.81 -10.50
CA LYS A 183 13.10 1.92 -10.03
C LYS A 183 13.70 2.35 -8.71
N GLU A 184 13.69 3.65 -8.44
CA GLU A 184 14.23 4.20 -7.20
C GLU A 184 13.42 5.39 -6.71
N VAL A 185 13.09 5.39 -5.43
CA VAL A 185 12.55 6.55 -4.72
C VAL A 185 13.50 6.90 -3.59
N THR A 186 13.90 8.18 -3.54
CA THR A 186 14.77 8.69 -2.48
C THR A 186 14.04 9.72 -1.62
N MET A 187 13.97 9.47 -0.32
CA MET A 187 13.54 10.46 0.66
C MET A 187 14.73 11.32 1.06
N ILE A 188 14.64 12.61 0.80
CA ILE A 188 15.65 13.60 1.18
C ILE A 188 15.23 14.28 2.48
N CYS A 189 15.93 13.98 3.55
CA CYS A 189 15.70 14.56 4.86
C CYS A 189 16.64 15.75 5.07
N PHE A 190 16.09 16.89 5.47
CA PHE A 190 16.89 18.10 5.67
C PHE A 190 17.79 17.99 6.90
N ASP A 191 17.30 17.37 7.97
CA ASP A 191 17.98 17.24 9.26
C ASP A 191 18.04 15.79 9.76
N ALA A 192 18.80 15.55 10.83
CA ALA A 192 18.98 14.22 11.41
C ALA A 192 17.72 13.69 12.11
N GLY A 193 16.89 14.55 12.69
CA GLY A 193 15.65 14.17 13.36
C GLY A 193 14.65 13.62 12.36
N THR A 194 14.49 14.32 11.23
CA THR A 194 13.65 13.87 10.11
C THR A 194 14.18 12.54 9.55
N GLN A 195 15.49 12.40 9.31
CA GLN A 195 16.08 11.14 8.84
C GLN A 195 15.76 9.97 9.78
N LYS A 196 15.95 10.17 11.10
CA LYS A 196 15.68 9.16 12.11
C LYS A 196 14.20 8.72 12.08
N ALA A 197 13.26 9.66 12.01
CA ALA A 197 11.84 9.36 11.95
C ALA A 197 11.47 8.50 10.72
N TYR A 198 12.05 8.80 9.54
CA TYR A 198 11.85 7.98 8.34
C TYR A 198 12.48 6.59 8.45
N GLU A 199 13.65 6.46 9.04
CA GLU A 199 14.28 5.17 9.28
C GLU A 199 13.51 4.30 10.27
N GLU A 200 12.94 4.90 11.33
CA GLU A 200 12.07 4.22 12.30
C GLU A 200 10.77 3.77 11.62
N ALA A 201 10.12 4.64 10.86
CA ALA A 201 8.92 4.30 10.10
C ALA A 201 9.18 3.14 9.10
N TRP A 202 10.34 3.16 8.44
CA TRP A 202 10.71 2.07 7.52
C TRP A 202 10.87 0.73 8.24
N ARG A 203 11.55 0.70 9.41
CA ARG A 203 11.69 -0.53 10.21
C ARG A 203 10.32 -1.02 10.69
N GLU A 204 9.48 -0.11 11.20
CA GLU A 204 8.12 -0.44 11.64
C GLU A 204 7.25 -1.07 10.54
N ILE A 205 7.43 -0.63 9.30
CA ILE A 205 6.58 -1.04 8.16
C ILE A 205 7.20 -2.22 7.38
N ASN A 206 8.51 -2.29 7.26
CA ASN A 206 9.19 -3.24 6.37
C ASN A 206 9.83 -4.45 7.07
N GLU A 207 10.34 -4.28 8.28
CA GLU A 207 10.99 -5.35 9.07
C GLU A 207 10.00 -6.03 10.03
N VAL A 208 8.74 -6.14 9.64
CA VAL A 208 7.69 -6.73 10.46
C VAL A 208 7.37 -8.15 9.97
N ASP A 209 7.31 -9.09 10.91
CA ASP A 209 6.82 -10.45 10.67
C ASP A 209 5.41 -10.64 11.22
N PHE A 210 4.69 -11.63 10.68
CA PHE A 210 3.28 -11.86 11.01
C PHE A 210 3.01 -13.34 11.29
N THR A 211 2.20 -13.60 12.30
CA THR A 211 1.55 -14.89 12.49
C THR A 211 0.23 -14.91 11.73
N ILE A 212 -0.04 -16.01 11.01
CA ILE A 212 -1.34 -16.28 10.40
C ILE A 212 -2.01 -17.36 11.23
N GLN A 213 -3.19 -17.09 11.76
CA GLN A 213 -3.91 -17.99 12.64
C GLN A 213 -5.42 -17.86 12.45
N LYS A 214 -6.18 -18.83 12.92
CA LYS A 214 -7.64 -18.74 13.02
C LYS A 214 -8.01 -17.62 14.00
N ALA A 215 -9.06 -16.89 13.69
CA ALA A 215 -9.63 -15.89 14.58
C ALA A 215 -10.55 -16.55 15.62
N GLU A 216 -10.62 -15.93 16.77
CA GLU A 216 -11.48 -16.31 17.88
C GLU A 216 -12.52 -15.21 18.16
N GLU A 217 -13.54 -15.50 18.98
CA GLU A 217 -14.58 -14.53 19.33
C GLU A 217 -13.99 -13.25 20.01
N SER A 218 -12.91 -13.42 20.76
CA SER A 218 -12.16 -12.33 21.37
C SER A 218 -11.59 -11.31 20.36
N ASP A 219 -11.41 -11.71 19.08
CA ASP A 219 -10.89 -10.87 18.01
C ASP A 219 -11.95 -9.93 17.38
N LEU A 220 -13.24 -10.12 17.69
CA LEU A 220 -14.36 -9.43 17.06
C LEU A 220 -14.20 -7.90 17.05
N ALA A 221 -13.83 -7.33 18.21
CA ALA A 221 -13.67 -5.87 18.35
C ALA A 221 -12.53 -5.32 17.46
N ASP A 222 -11.40 -6.03 17.43
CA ASP A 222 -10.23 -5.67 16.63
C ASP A 222 -10.54 -5.79 15.14
N ILE A 223 -11.23 -6.85 14.71
CA ILE A 223 -11.63 -7.04 13.30
C ILE A 223 -12.57 -5.92 12.85
N ARG A 224 -13.59 -5.59 13.63
CA ARG A 224 -14.50 -4.46 13.32
C ARG A 224 -13.76 -3.14 13.18
N LYS A 225 -12.79 -2.88 14.08
CA LYS A 225 -11.95 -1.69 14.04
C LYS A 225 -11.08 -1.65 12.76
N LEU A 226 -10.49 -2.80 12.40
CA LEU A 226 -9.70 -2.94 11.19
C LEU A 226 -10.54 -2.73 9.93
N MET A 227 -11.74 -3.31 9.84
CA MET A 227 -12.66 -3.12 8.72
C MET A 227 -12.99 -1.64 8.52
N LYS A 228 -13.42 -0.94 9.58
CA LYS A 228 -13.70 0.50 9.52
C LYS A 228 -12.48 1.31 9.05
N LYS A 229 -11.31 1.03 9.61
CA LYS A 229 -10.06 1.68 9.20
C LYS A 229 -9.76 1.45 7.72
N THR A 230 -9.96 0.23 7.23
CA THR A 230 -9.64 -0.15 5.85
C THR A 230 -10.56 0.58 4.85
N VAL A 231 -11.86 0.64 5.12
CA VAL A 231 -12.85 1.33 4.26
C VAL A 231 -12.51 2.80 4.10
N VAL A 232 -12.15 3.50 5.17
CA VAL A 232 -11.76 4.92 5.12
C VAL A 232 -10.55 5.17 4.19
N HIS A 233 -9.66 4.19 4.04
CA HIS A 233 -8.45 4.29 3.22
C HIS A 233 -8.60 3.62 1.84
N MET A 234 -9.82 3.28 1.41
CA MET A 234 -10.06 2.75 0.06
C MET A 234 -10.23 3.88 -0.96
N GLU A 235 -9.76 3.65 -2.18
CA GLU A 235 -9.96 4.58 -3.30
C GLU A 235 -11.44 4.66 -3.68
N ASN A 236 -12.17 3.54 -3.58
CA ASN A 236 -13.61 3.44 -3.83
C ASN A 236 -14.25 2.52 -2.78
N SER A 237 -15.22 3.04 -2.03
CA SER A 237 -15.97 2.28 -1.02
C SER A 237 -16.81 1.15 -1.61
N ASP A 238 -17.25 1.27 -2.87
CA ASP A 238 -18.08 0.26 -3.56
C ASP A 238 -17.33 -1.04 -3.83
N TRP A 239 -16.00 -1.03 -3.67
CA TRP A 239 -15.19 -2.25 -3.76
C TRP A 239 -15.37 -3.18 -2.57
N PHE A 240 -15.89 -2.66 -1.44
CA PHE A 240 -16.04 -3.39 -0.20
C PHE A 240 -17.52 -3.67 0.10
N TYR A 241 -17.79 -4.92 0.45
CA TYR A 241 -19.05 -5.37 1.00
C TYR A 241 -18.75 -6.15 2.28
N ASP A 242 -19.38 -5.80 3.38
CA ASP A 242 -19.05 -6.33 4.72
C ASP A 242 -19.86 -7.58 5.11
N GLY A 243 -20.68 -8.09 4.20
CA GLY A 243 -21.52 -9.28 4.46
C GLY A 243 -22.62 -9.05 5.51
N GLY A 244 -22.66 -7.86 6.12
CA GLY A 244 -23.57 -7.52 7.21
C GLY A 244 -23.02 -7.86 8.59
N LYS A 245 -23.65 -7.26 9.63
CA LYS A 245 -23.15 -7.34 11.03
C LYS A 245 -23.11 -8.74 11.60
N ASP A 246 -24.01 -9.61 11.18
CA ASP A 246 -24.16 -10.95 11.74
C ASP A 246 -23.21 -11.98 11.12
N PHE A 247 -22.75 -11.76 9.87
CA PHE A 247 -21.86 -12.65 9.17
C PHE A 247 -20.49 -12.77 9.87
N LEU A 248 -19.87 -11.66 10.26
CA LEU A 248 -18.62 -11.70 11.01
C LEU A 248 -18.75 -12.49 12.32
N VAL A 249 -19.86 -12.28 13.05
CA VAL A 249 -20.12 -13.03 14.30
C VAL A 249 -20.23 -14.54 14.03
N THR A 250 -20.89 -14.90 12.94
CA THR A 250 -21.03 -16.31 12.52
C THR A 250 -19.67 -16.94 12.20
N CYS A 251 -18.77 -16.20 11.55
CA CYS A 251 -17.41 -16.66 11.23
C CYS A 251 -16.49 -16.82 12.46
N LEU A 252 -16.88 -16.32 13.63
CA LEU A 252 -16.07 -16.37 14.86
C LEU A 252 -16.62 -17.37 15.89
N LYS A 253 -17.75 -18.03 15.61
CA LYS A 253 -18.28 -19.08 16.48
C LYS A 253 -17.40 -20.33 16.45
N GLU A 254 -17.44 -21.10 17.55
CA GLU A 254 -16.73 -22.38 17.63
C GLU A 254 -17.27 -23.42 16.62
N ASP A 255 -18.57 -23.35 16.32
CA ASP A 255 -19.18 -24.15 15.25
C ASP A 255 -18.81 -23.57 13.88
N GLU A 256 -17.82 -24.20 13.26
CA GLU A 256 -17.24 -23.81 11.97
C GLU A 256 -17.99 -24.38 10.77
N THR A 257 -19.19 -24.91 10.95
CA THR A 257 -19.95 -25.55 9.86
C THR A 257 -20.40 -24.55 8.80
N THR A 258 -20.59 -23.28 9.19
CA THR A 258 -21.07 -22.21 8.33
C THR A 258 -19.98 -21.25 7.85
N GLY A 259 -18.80 -21.28 8.48
CA GLY A 259 -17.68 -20.40 8.10
C GLY A 259 -16.64 -20.26 9.20
N PHE A 260 -15.59 -19.50 8.92
CA PHE A 260 -14.55 -19.14 9.86
C PHE A 260 -13.79 -17.90 9.39
N ALA A 261 -12.95 -17.34 10.26
CA ALA A 261 -12.06 -16.25 9.94
C ALA A 261 -10.59 -16.63 10.18
N VAL A 262 -9.70 -16.09 9.34
CA VAL A 262 -8.23 -16.14 9.52
C VAL A 262 -7.72 -14.73 9.72
N ILE A 263 -6.81 -14.56 10.68
CA ILE A 263 -6.21 -13.26 10.98
C ILE A 263 -4.69 -13.28 10.83
N ALA A 264 -4.14 -12.12 10.50
CA ALA A 264 -2.72 -11.84 10.57
C ALA A 264 -2.45 -10.93 11.76
N ARG A 265 -1.57 -11.34 12.70
CA ARG A 265 -1.11 -10.51 13.82
C ARG A 265 0.37 -10.21 13.70
N VAL A 266 0.75 -9.00 14.09
CA VAL A 266 2.15 -8.57 14.15
C VAL A 266 2.92 -9.38 15.19
N LYS A 267 4.03 -10.03 14.78
CA LYS A 267 4.80 -10.95 15.63
C LYS A 267 5.77 -10.26 16.58
N GLY A 268 6.27 -9.08 16.23
CA GLY A 268 7.31 -8.40 17.00
C GLY A 268 7.23 -6.88 16.97
N GLY A 269 8.20 -6.23 17.62
CA GLY A 269 8.30 -4.76 17.68
C GLY A 269 7.26 -4.09 18.58
N THR A 270 7.13 -2.78 18.45
CA THR A 270 6.21 -1.95 19.27
C THR A 270 4.75 -2.25 19.02
N LYS A 271 4.41 -2.87 17.91
CA LYS A 271 3.05 -3.25 17.49
C LYS A 271 2.74 -4.73 17.68
N LYS A 272 3.58 -5.46 18.42
CA LYS A 272 3.38 -6.90 18.68
C LYS A 272 1.95 -7.17 19.15
N GLY A 273 1.31 -8.19 18.56
CA GLY A 273 -0.07 -8.60 18.86
C GLY A 273 -1.15 -7.78 18.13
N SER A 274 -0.83 -6.62 17.52
CA SER A 274 -1.85 -5.86 16.80
C SER A 274 -2.33 -6.61 15.54
N LEU A 275 -3.61 -6.44 15.22
CA LEU A 275 -4.23 -7.05 14.05
C LEU A 275 -3.79 -6.33 12.77
N ALA A 276 -3.21 -7.08 11.83
CA ALA A 276 -2.69 -6.59 10.56
C ALA A 276 -3.58 -6.94 9.36
N GLY A 277 -4.38 -7.99 9.48
CA GLY A 277 -5.31 -8.41 8.44
C GLY A 277 -6.32 -9.42 8.94
N CYS A 278 -7.41 -9.56 8.19
CA CYS A 278 -8.45 -10.58 8.40
C CYS A 278 -8.96 -11.08 7.05
N PHE A 279 -9.31 -12.36 6.99
CA PHE A 279 -9.94 -13.01 5.85
C PHE A 279 -11.11 -13.86 6.33
N LEU A 280 -12.29 -13.62 5.77
CA LEU A 280 -13.51 -14.33 6.12
C LEU A 280 -13.85 -15.39 5.05
N VAL A 281 -14.26 -16.56 5.50
CA VAL A 281 -14.73 -17.66 4.64
C VAL A 281 -16.11 -18.07 5.08
N GLU A 282 -17.04 -18.23 4.13
CA GLU A 282 -18.37 -18.74 4.32
C GLU A 282 -18.52 -20.12 3.66
N ILE A 283 -19.22 -21.03 4.32
CA ILE A 283 -19.65 -22.34 3.78
C ILE A 283 -21.18 -22.33 3.72
N PRO A 284 -21.76 -21.77 2.65
CA PRO A 284 -23.19 -21.45 2.63
C PRO A 284 -24.09 -22.70 2.47
N GLY A 285 -23.57 -23.78 1.89
CA GLY A 285 -24.38 -24.95 1.55
C GLY A 285 -25.39 -24.66 0.45
N ASP A 286 -26.54 -25.36 0.44
CA ASP A 286 -27.60 -25.20 -0.56
C ASP A 286 -28.59 -24.08 -0.19
N VAL A 287 -28.12 -22.83 -0.22
CA VAL A 287 -28.96 -21.64 0.00
C VAL A 287 -29.04 -20.78 -1.26
N GLU A 288 -30.06 -19.90 -1.34
CA GLU A 288 -30.35 -19.11 -2.54
C GLU A 288 -29.20 -18.14 -2.91
N TYR A 289 -28.53 -17.58 -1.94
CA TYR A 289 -27.44 -16.63 -2.18
C TYR A 289 -26.07 -17.28 -2.47
N ASN A 290 -25.98 -18.63 -2.47
CA ASN A 290 -24.74 -19.31 -2.83
C ASN A 290 -24.31 -18.95 -4.26
N LEU A 291 -23.09 -18.42 -4.39
CA LEU A 291 -22.53 -17.98 -5.69
C LEU A 291 -22.47 -19.09 -6.73
N GLY A 292 -22.43 -20.35 -6.31
CA GLY A 292 -22.50 -21.52 -7.19
C GLY A 292 -23.82 -21.60 -7.97
N LYS A 293 -24.94 -21.10 -7.41
CA LYS A 293 -26.21 -21.03 -8.15
C LYS A 293 -26.15 -20.09 -9.35
N ASP A 294 -25.41 -18.98 -9.21
CA ASP A 294 -25.14 -18.07 -10.34
C ASP A 294 -24.35 -18.73 -11.47
N LEU A 295 -23.59 -19.79 -11.15
CA LEU A 295 -22.79 -20.57 -12.09
C LEU A 295 -23.50 -21.85 -12.58
N GLY A 296 -24.70 -22.15 -12.09
CA GLY A 296 -25.46 -23.35 -12.47
C GLY A 296 -24.99 -24.63 -11.78
N PHE A 297 -24.41 -24.53 -10.56
CA PHE A 297 -23.96 -25.68 -9.78
C PHE A 297 -25.14 -26.59 -9.36
N SER A 298 -24.90 -27.91 -9.41
CA SER A 298 -25.82 -28.88 -8.84
C SER A 298 -25.84 -28.77 -7.30
N LYS A 299 -26.84 -29.41 -6.67
CA LYS A 299 -26.96 -29.44 -5.21
C LYS A 299 -25.70 -30.04 -4.54
N GLU A 300 -25.16 -31.09 -5.12
CA GLU A 300 -23.92 -31.74 -4.65
C GLU A 300 -22.73 -30.80 -4.72
N GLN A 301 -22.60 -30.02 -5.81
CA GLN A 301 -21.53 -29.02 -5.97
C GLN A 301 -21.70 -27.86 -4.98
N LEU A 302 -22.93 -27.43 -4.69
CA LEU A 302 -23.21 -26.38 -3.71
C LEU A 302 -22.77 -26.80 -2.30
N LEU A 303 -22.99 -28.05 -1.92
CA LEU A 303 -22.63 -28.58 -0.60
C LEU A 303 -21.11 -28.68 -0.38
N VAL A 304 -20.32 -28.75 -1.44
CA VAL A 304 -18.84 -28.77 -1.40
C VAL A 304 -18.22 -27.48 -1.92
N SER A 305 -18.95 -26.38 -1.82
CA SER A 305 -18.47 -25.06 -2.20
C SER A 305 -18.33 -24.10 -1.02
N ALA A 306 -17.40 -23.16 -1.09
CA ALA A 306 -17.21 -22.12 -0.10
C ALA A 306 -16.98 -20.76 -0.77
N HIS A 307 -17.41 -19.70 -0.09
CA HIS A 307 -17.14 -18.32 -0.47
C HIS A 307 -15.87 -17.82 0.22
N MET A 308 -14.90 -17.41 -0.55
CA MET A 308 -13.72 -16.67 -0.11
C MET A 308 -14.11 -15.20 -0.02
N ASP A 309 -14.80 -14.82 1.07
CA ASP A 309 -15.68 -13.66 1.09
C ASP A 309 -14.93 -12.33 1.25
N THR A 310 -14.51 -12.00 2.45
CA THR A 310 -13.99 -10.66 2.78
C THR A 310 -12.52 -10.70 3.17
N ALA A 311 -11.70 -9.91 2.49
CA ALA A 311 -10.29 -9.71 2.80
C ALA A 311 -10.02 -8.26 3.20
N VAL A 312 -9.51 -8.04 4.39
CA VAL A 312 -9.03 -6.72 4.84
C VAL A 312 -7.59 -6.79 5.31
N VAL A 313 -6.80 -5.78 4.93
CA VAL A 313 -5.42 -5.62 5.37
C VAL A 313 -5.24 -4.19 5.87
N ASP A 314 -4.67 -4.03 7.06
CA ASP A 314 -4.35 -2.73 7.61
C ASP A 314 -3.52 -1.93 6.59
N PRO A 315 -3.92 -0.70 6.25
CA PRO A 315 -3.17 0.14 5.32
C PRO A 315 -1.67 0.24 5.63
N LEU A 316 -1.29 0.20 6.92
CA LEU A 316 0.11 0.22 7.38
C LEU A 316 0.91 -0.98 6.85
N TYR A 317 0.26 -2.14 6.66
CA TYR A 317 0.91 -3.39 6.30
C TYR A 317 0.59 -3.86 4.88
N ARG A 318 0.05 -2.99 4.03
CA ARG A 318 -0.11 -3.27 2.59
C ARG A 318 1.25 -3.56 1.95
N GLY A 319 1.26 -4.46 0.97
CA GLY A 319 2.49 -4.89 0.28
C GLY A 319 3.26 -6.03 0.98
N HIS A 320 2.85 -6.48 2.18
CA HIS A 320 3.41 -7.67 2.84
C HIS A 320 2.76 -8.99 2.39
N HIS A 321 1.98 -8.96 1.32
CA HIS A 321 1.28 -10.14 0.78
C HIS A 321 0.32 -10.82 1.78
N LEU A 322 -0.18 -10.07 2.79
CA LEU A 322 -1.01 -10.65 3.85
C LEU A 322 -2.30 -11.25 3.32
N GLN A 323 -2.96 -10.60 2.35
CA GLN A 323 -4.15 -11.16 1.71
C GLN A 323 -3.86 -12.53 1.10
N ASP A 324 -2.77 -12.65 0.35
CA ASP A 324 -2.35 -13.90 -0.29
C ASP A 324 -2.02 -14.99 0.73
N ARG A 325 -1.27 -14.66 1.79
CA ARG A 325 -0.93 -15.58 2.89
C ARG A 325 -2.15 -16.07 3.65
N MET A 326 -3.09 -15.18 3.98
CA MET A 326 -4.33 -15.55 4.66
C MET A 326 -5.22 -16.40 3.75
N MET A 327 -5.35 -16.03 2.48
CA MET A 327 -6.11 -16.77 1.49
C MET A 327 -5.55 -18.19 1.31
N GLU A 328 -4.22 -18.34 1.27
CA GLU A 328 -3.56 -19.65 1.22
C GLU A 328 -3.92 -20.52 2.43
N ALA A 329 -3.92 -19.92 3.63
CA ALA A 329 -4.31 -20.63 4.84
C ALA A 329 -5.78 -21.10 4.79
N CYS A 330 -6.67 -20.25 4.29
CA CYS A 330 -8.08 -20.58 4.09
C CYS A 330 -8.26 -21.70 3.05
N GLU A 331 -7.58 -21.64 1.90
CA GLU A 331 -7.65 -22.67 0.86
C GLU A 331 -7.18 -24.04 1.39
N LYS A 332 -6.08 -24.07 2.16
CA LYS A 332 -5.60 -25.31 2.80
C LYS A 332 -6.62 -25.89 3.77
N GLU A 333 -7.28 -25.04 4.53
CA GLU A 333 -8.31 -25.47 5.47
C GLU A 333 -9.56 -25.98 4.74
N MET A 334 -10.01 -25.31 3.71
CA MET A 334 -11.15 -25.75 2.89
C MET A 334 -10.91 -27.10 2.24
N LYS A 335 -9.71 -27.33 1.70
CA LYS A 335 -9.33 -28.62 1.15
C LYS A 335 -9.40 -29.77 2.19
N LYS A 336 -8.96 -29.52 3.43
CA LYS A 336 -9.07 -30.50 4.53
C LYS A 336 -10.51 -30.85 4.86
N ARG A 337 -11.44 -29.90 4.70
CA ARG A 337 -12.88 -30.08 4.95
C ARG A 337 -13.63 -30.71 3.77
N GLY A 338 -12.95 -31.11 2.71
CA GLY A 338 -13.57 -31.70 1.52
C GLY A 338 -14.33 -30.68 0.65
N ILE A 339 -14.03 -29.40 0.76
CA ILE A 339 -14.54 -28.39 -0.15
C ILE A 339 -13.74 -28.45 -1.45
N HIS A 340 -14.45 -28.48 -2.57
CA HIS A 340 -13.87 -28.62 -3.91
C HIS A 340 -13.96 -27.35 -4.75
N TYR A 341 -14.90 -26.47 -4.46
CA TYR A 341 -15.13 -25.23 -5.22
C TYR A 341 -14.98 -24.01 -4.32
N LEU A 342 -14.02 -23.15 -4.64
CA LEU A 342 -13.81 -21.88 -3.96
C LEU A 342 -14.30 -20.74 -4.85
N LEU A 343 -15.24 -19.98 -4.34
CA LEU A 343 -15.92 -18.90 -5.05
C LEU A 343 -15.55 -17.55 -4.42
N VAL A 344 -15.33 -16.53 -5.23
CA VAL A 344 -15.03 -15.17 -4.76
C VAL A 344 -15.68 -14.15 -5.68
N THR A 345 -16.11 -13.02 -5.13
CA THR A 345 -16.57 -11.88 -5.91
C THR A 345 -15.56 -10.75 -5.86
N VAL A 346 -15.33 -10.10 -6.99
CA VAL A 346 -14.44 -8.94 -7.10
C VAL A 346 -15.09 -7.87 -7.97
N HIS A 347 -15.03 -6.60 -7.55
CA HIS A 347 -15.46 -5.49 -8.40
C HIS A 347 -14.56 -5.40 -9.63
N PRO A 348 -15.08 -5.25 -10.87
CA PRO A 348 -14.27 -5.21 -12.09
C PRO A 348 -13.17 -4.14 -12.06
N ASP A 349 -13.44 -2.98 -11.46
CA ASP A 349 -12.51 -1.86 -11.36
C ASP A 349 -11.57 -1.94 -10.14
N ASN A 350 -11.56 -3.08 -9.42
CA ASN A 350 -10.58 -3.31 -8.35
C ASN A 350 -9.40 -4.16 -8.86
N PRO A 351 -8.38 -3.55 -9.48
CA PRO A 351 -7.27 -4.27 -10.09
C PRO A 351 -6.40 -5.00 -9.06
N TYR A 352 -6.35 -4.50 -7.82
CA TYR A 352 -5.55 -5.08 -6.74
C TYR A 352 -6.12 -6.43 -6.32
N SER A 353 -7.40 -6.48 -5.98
CA SER A 353 -8.07 -7.71 -5.57
C SER A 353 -8.13 -8.71 -6.73
N LEU A 354 -8.48 -8.25 -7.94
CA LEU A 354 -8.56 -9.10 -9.13
C LEU A 354 -7.20 -9.75 -9.46
N SER A 355 -6.11 -8.99 -9.40
CA SER A 355 -4.75 -9.51 -9.62
C SER A 355 -4.39 -10.58 -8.58
N ASN A 356 -4.70 -10.37 -7.31
CA ASN A 356 -4.39 -11.31 -6.24
C ASN A 356 -5.12 -12.65 -6.43
N VAL A 357 -6.42 -12.63 -6.67
CA VAL A 357 -7.20 -13.87 -6.83
C VAL A 357 -6.84 -14.61 -8.11
N ARG A 358 -6.58 -13.90 -9.23
CA ARG A 358 -6.16 -14.53 -10.49
C ARG A 358 -4.79 -15.21 -10.38
N LYS A 359 -3.83 -14.62 -9.68
CA LYS A 359 -2.52 -15.24 -9.42
C LYS A 359 -2.63 -16.56 -8.65
N ARG A 360 -3.67 -16.72 -7.84
CA ARG A 360 -3.96 -17.95 -7.11
C ARG A 360 -4.77 -18.98 -7.92
N GLY A 361 -5.06 -18.71 -9.19
CA GLY A 361 -5.72 -19.65 -10.11
C GLY A 361 -7.24 -19.51 -10.19
N TYR A 362 -7.82 -18.48 -9.57
CA TYR A 362 -9.26 -18.21 -9.73
C TYR A 362 -9.54 -17.67 -11.12
N GLN A 363 -10.57 -18.22 -11.78
CA GLN A 363 -11.00 -17.84 -13.12
C GLN A 363 -12.33 -17.12 -13.07
N ILE A 364 -12.48 -16.02 -13.81
CA ILE A 364 -13.76 -15.34 -13.98
C ILE A 364 -14.71 -16.29 -14.72
N ARG A 365 -15.84 -16.64 -14.10
CA ARG A 365 -16.87 -17.52 -14.66
C ARG A 365 -18.09 -16.74 -15.09
N LYS A 366 -18.41 -15.62 -14.41
CA LYS A 366 -19.56 -14.77 -14.71
C LYS A 366 -19.33 -13.34 -14.22
N THR A 367 -20.01 -12.39 -14.83
CA THR A 367 -20.06 -10.99 -14.37
C THR A 367 -21.51 -10.59 -14.30
N LYS A 368 -21.96 -10.12 -13.15
CA LYS A 368 -23.35 -9.65 -12.93
C LYS A 368 -23.45 -8.69 -11.75
N GLU A 369 -24.59 -8.05 -11.62
CA GLU A 369 -24.93 -7.24 -10.46
C GLU A 369 -25.21 -8.11 -9.24
N LYS A 370 -24.61 -7.75 -8.11
CA LYS A 370 -24.76 -8.36 -6.77
C LYS A 370 -24.87 -7.24 -5.72
N TYR A 371 -25.25 -7.59 -4.51
CA TYR A 371 -25.16 -6.72 -3.34
C TYR A 371 -25.87 -5.35 -3.54
N GLY A 372 -27.08 -5.36 -4.11
CA GLY A 372 -27.85 -4.12 -4.31
C GLY A 372 -27.53 -3.34 -5.58
N GLY A 373 -27.01 -4.01 -6.63
CA GLY A 373 -26.78 -3.40 -7.96
C GLY A 373 -25.29 -3.14 -8.29
N SER A 374 -24.38 -3.54 -7.40
CA SER A 374 -22.94 -3.39 -7.66
C SER A 374 -22.43 -4.50 -8.58
N LEU A 375 -21.77 -4.12 -9.69
CA LEU A 375 -21.21 -5.08 -10.65
C LEU A 375 -20.10 -5.89 -10.02
N ARG A 376 -20.13 -7.22 -10.18
CA ARG A 376 -19.12 -8.16 -9.65
C ARG A 376 -18.73 -9.21 -10.67
N HIS A 377 -17.44 -9.49 -10.76
CA HIS A 377 -16.96 -10.76 -11.30
C HIS A 377 -17.18 -11.85 -10.26
N ILE A 378 -17.75 -12.97 -10.66
CA ILE A 378 -17.78 -14.21 -9.88
C ILE A 378 -16.65 -15.08 -10.42
N LEU A 379 -15.67 -15.35 -9.57
CA LEU A 379 -14.54 -16.20 -9.93
C LEU A 379 -14.63 -17.53 -9.15
N CYS A 380 -14.16 -18.60 -9.79
CA CYS A 380 -14.13 -19.94 -9.22
C CYS A 380 -12.74 -20.55 -9.37
N LYS A 381 -12.34 -21.31 -8.37
CA LYS A 381 -11.18 -22.20 -8.35
C LYS A 381 -11.59 -23.56 -7.85
N GLU A 382 -11.20 -24.62 -8.54
CA GLU A 382 -11.32 -26.01 -8.10
C GLU A 382 -10.04 -26.41 -7.31
N VAL A 383 -10.18 -27.09 -6.15
CA VAL A 383 -9.09 -27.41 -5.22
C VAL A 383 -9.06 -28.88 -4.78
#